data_f5201177ccc8d1bc70637ec87f043925
#
_entry.id   f5201177ccc8d1bc70637ec87f043925
#
_cell.length_a   1.000
_cell.length_b   1.000
_cell.length_c   1.000
_cell.angle_alpha   90.00
_cell.angle_beta   90.00
_cell.angle_gamma   90.00
#
_symmetry.space_group_name_H-M   'P 1'
#
loop_
_entity.id
_entity.type
_entity.pdbx_description
1 polymer ?
#
loop_
_entity_poly.entity_id
_entity_poly.type
_entity_poly.pdbx_seq_one_letter_code
_entity_poly.pdbx_strand_id
1 'polypeptide(L)'
;MKYQIVGIEHAVGDFTPTSGRNANTVQHYDVYRLHALKNSKDAYGQITAVVRATPDQMGQIIADLGGNIADVPGHVLDMEVRNSFGKINLTDYEVVR
;
A
#
# COMPACT_ATOMS: atom_id res chain seq x y z
N MET A 1 -9.24 5.15 8.74
CA MET A 1 -8.29 4.84 9.83
C MET A 1 -6.94 5.49 9.53
N LYS A 2 -6.29 6.02 10.53
CA LYS A 2 -5.01 6.71 10.37
C LYS A 2 -3.85 5.74 10.43
N TYR A 3 -2.95 5.86 9.46
CA TYR A 3 -1.75 5.05 9.35
C TYR A 3 -0.53 5.96 9.25
N GLN A 4 0.49 5.69 10.04
CA GLN A 4 1.79 6.35 9.88
C GLN A 4 2.65 5.54 8.94
N ILE A 5 3.02 6.11 7.82
CA ILE A 5 3.86 5.42 6.83
C ILE A 5 5.30 5.40 7.35
N VAL A 6 5.90 4.22 7.44
CA VAL A 6 7.27 4.05 7.93
C VAL A 6 8.22 3.56 6.85
N GLY A 7 7.70 2.99 5.77
CA GLY A 7 8.52 2.54 4.65
C GLY A 7 7.68 2.26 3.42
N ILE A 8 8.31 2.23 2.27
CA ILE A 8 7.67 1.95 0.99
C ILE A 8 8.54 0.97 0.23
N GLU A 9 7.92 -0.10 -0.27
CA GLU A 9 8.55 -1.01 -1.21
C GLU A 9 7.89 -0.87 -2.57
N HIS A 10 8.70 -0.87 -3.62
CA HIS A 10 8.20 -0.99 -4.98
C HIS A 10 8.50 -2.40 -5.48
N ALA A 11 7.45 -3.16 -5.77
CA ALA A 11 7.57 -4.53 -6.26
C ALA A 11 7.08 -4.61 -7.70
N VAL A 12 7.97 -5.02 -8.58
CA VAL A 12 7.70 -5.21 -10.00
C VAL A 12 8.20 -6.59 -10.39
N GLY A 13 7.43 -7.31 -11.17
CA GLY A 13 7.87 -8.60 -11.65
C GLY A 13 6.86 -9.26 -12.56
N ASP A 14 7.22 -10.47 -12.94
CA ASP A 14 6.40 -11.31 -13.80
C ASP A 14 6.19 -12.64 -13.12
N PHE A 15 5.04 -13.26 -13.38
CA PHE A 15 4.78 -14.61 -12.95
C PHE A 15 3.87 -15.29 -13.97
N THR A 16 3.96 -16.62 -14.00
CA THR A 16 3.11 -17.43 -14.88
C THR A 16 2.25 -18.34 -14.00
N PRO A 17 0.95 -18.06 -13.88
CA PRO A 17 0.07 -18.92 -13.10
C PRO A 17 0.04 -20.35 -13.67
N THR A 18 -0.05 -21.33 -12.80
CA THR A 18 -0.17 -22.73 -13.19
C THR A 18 -1.61 -23.21 -13.28
N SER A 19 -2.56 -22.40 -12.80
CA SER A 19 -3.98 -22.73 -12.81
C SER A 19 -4.81 -21.46 -12.96
N GLY A 20 -6.09 -21.64 -13.30
CA GLY A 20 -7.02 -20.54 -13.47
C GLY A 20 -7.10 -20.04 -14.91
N ARG A 21 -7.82 -18.93 -15.11
CA ARG A 21 -8.09 -18.37 -16.44
C ARG A 21 -6.82 -17.99 -17.20
N ASN A 22 -5.81 -17.50 -16.47
CA ASN A 22 -4.57 -17.01 -17.07
C ASN A 22 -3.43 -18.02 -16.95
N ALA A 23 -3.75 -19.31 -16.78
CA ALA A 23 -2.74 -20.35 -16.69
C ALA A 23 -1.82 -20.34 -17.91
N ASN A 24 -0.51 -20.48 -17.67
CA ASN A 24 0.54 -20.50 -18.69
C ASN A 24 0.68 -19.16 -19.47
N THR A 25 0.05 -18.10 -19.00
CA THR A 25 0.20 -16.75 -19.58
C THR A 25 1.03 -15.91 -18.62
N VAL A 26 2.08 -15.25 -19.13
CA VAL A 26 2.91 -14.38 -18.30
C VAL A 26 2.08 -13.21 -17.82
N GLN A 27 2.06 -13.00 -16.52
CA GLN A 27 1.40 -11.87 -15.88
C GLN A 27 2.43 -10.91 -15.32
N HIS A 28 2.21 -9.61 -15.54
CA HIS A 28 3.06 -8.56 -14.99
C HIS A 28 2.38 -7.98 -13.74
N TYR A 29 3.19 -7.67 -12.74
CA TYR A 29 2.70 -6.92 -11.59
C TYR A 29 3.59 -5.72 -11.30
N ASP A 30 2.95 -4.65 -10.87
CA ASP A 30 3.61 -3.42 -10.42
C ASP A 30 2.77 -2.88 -9.27
N VAL A 31 3.33 -2.92 -8.09
CA VAL A 31 2.60 -2.53 -6.88
C VAL A 31 3.57 -1.90 -5.88
N TYR A 32 3.07 -0.90 -5.14
CA TYR A 32 3.76 -0.34 -4.01
C TYR A 32 3.17 -0.92 -2.73
N ARG A 33 4.04 -1.29 -1.80
CA ARG A 33 3.64 -1.73 -0.47
C ARG A 33 3.98 -0.65 0.53
N LEU A 34 2.94 -0.09 1.14
CA LEU A 34 3.10 0.92 2.17
C LEU A 34 3.16 0.21 3.51
N HIS A 35 4.35 0.18 4.11
CA HIS A 35 4.52 -0.34 5.46
C HIS A 35 4.14 0.76 6.44
N ALA A 36 3.19 0.46 7.32
CA ALA A 36 2.59 1.48 8.16
C ALA A 36 2.35 0.97 9.57
N LEU A 37 2.22 1.92 10.49
CA LEU A 37 1.82 1.67 11.87
C LEU A 37 0.42 2.22 12.07
N LYS A 38 -0.40 1.47 12.80
CA LYS A 38 -1.74 1.90 13.19
C LYS A 38 -2.02 1.54 14.63
N ASN A 39 -2.92 2.28 15.26
CA ASN A 39 -3.44 1.93 16.57
C ASN A 39 -4.57 0.93 16.41
N SER A 40 -4.67 0.01 17.34
CA SER A 40 -5.78 -0.94 17.42
C SER A 40 -6.25 -1.01 18.86
N LYS A 41 -7.58 -1.02 19.06
CA LYS A 41 -8.18 -1.15 20.39
C LYS A 41 -7.89 -2.51 21.02
N ASP A 42 -7.52 -3.51 20.22
CA ASP A 42 -7.23 -4.86 20.68
C ASP A 42 -5.73 -5.11 20.88
N ALA A 43 -4.91 -4.07 20.81
CA ALA A 43 -3.47 -4.17 20.92
C ALA A 43 -2.92 -3.11 21.88
N TYR A 44 -1.80 -3.42 22.52
CA TYR A 44 -1.03 -2.45 23.28
C TYR A 44 0.03 -1.83 22.36
N GLY A 45 0.01 -0.49 22.26
CA GLY A 45 0.88 0.21 21.34
C GLY A 45 0.37 0.17 19.91
N GLN A 46 1.28 0.28 18.96
CA GLN A 46 0.98 0.28 17.54
C GLN A 46 1.26 -1.07 16.91
N ILE A 47 0.44 -1.44 15.94
CA ILE A 47 0.66 -2.66 15.15
C ILE A 47 1.04 -2.30 13.73
N THR A 48 1.69 -3.22 13.05
CA THR A 48 2.11 -3.03 11.66
C THR A 48 1.03 -3.45 10.69
N ALA A 49 0.99 -2.79 9.54
CA ALA A 49 0.13 -3.14 8.42
C ALA A 49 0.88 -2.91 7.12
N VAL A 50 0.57 -3.69 6.10
CA VAL A 50 1.09 -3.48 4.74
C VAL A 50 -0.10 -3.22 3.84
N VAL A 51 -0.15 -2.03 3.25
CA VAL A 51 -1.22 -1.60 2.36
C VAL A 51 -0.68 -1.52 0.95
N ARG A 52 -1.34 -2.18 0.01
CA ARG A 52 -0.93 -2.18 -1.40
C ARG A 52 -1.56 -1.00 -2.11
N ALA A 53 -0.75 -0.28 -2.87
CA ALA A 53 -1.18 0.84 -3.70
C ALA A 53 -0.76 0.62 -5.14
N THR A 54 -1.60 1.04 -6.08
CA THR A 54 -1.25 1.02 -7.50
C THR A 54 -0.23 2.12 -7.79
N PRO A 55 0.49 2.05 -8.93
CA PRO A 55 1.38 3.15 -9.34
C PRO A 55 0.67 4.50 -9.43
N ASP A 56 -0.58 4.53 -9.90
CA ASP A 56 -1.35 5.77 -9.99
C ASP A 56 -1.66 6.34 -8.60
N GLN A 57 -2.08 5.48 -7.67
CA GLN A 57 -2.34 5.89 -6.28
C GLN A 57 -1.06 6.41 -5.62
N MET A 58 0.06 5.71 -5.83
CA MET A 58 1.34 6.12 -5.27
C MET A 58 1.79 7.46 -5.85
N GLY A 59 1.59 7.68 -7.15
CA GLY A 59 1.89 8.94 -7.80
C GLY A 59 1.11 10.11 -7.19
N GLN A 60 -0.16 9.91 -6.87
CA GLN A 60 -0.97 10.92 -6.20
C GLN A 60 -0.48 11.21 -4.78
N ILE A 61 -0.15 10.16 -4.03
CA ILE A 61 0.37 10.31 -2.66
C ILE A 61 1.68 11.11 -2.70
N ILE A 62 2.58 10.77 -3.60
CA ILE A 62 3.86 11.48 -3.76
C ILE A 62 3.62 12.95 -4.08
N ALA A 63 2.73 13.24 -5.01
CA ALA A 63 2.41 14.61 -5.39
C ALA A 63 1.84 15.41 -4.23
N ASP A 64 0.96 14.80 -3.43
CA ASP A 64 0.33 15.46 -2.29
C ASP A 64 1.32 15.73 -1.15
N LEU A 65 2.41 14.99 -1.08
CA LEU A 65 3.39 15.06 0.01
C LEU A 65 4.73 15.69 -0.41
N GLY A 66 4.73 16.46 -1.49
CA GLY A 66 5.90 17.27 -1.85
C GLY A 66 6.65 16.84 -3.10
N GLY A 67 6.22 15.77 -3.77
CA GLY A 67 6.76 15.37 -5.07
C GLY A 67 7.96 14.43 -5.03
N ASN A 68 8.38 13.96 -3.85
CA ASN A 68 9.50 13.02 -3.73
C ASN A 68 9.07 11.82 -2.88
N ILE A 69 9.24 10.62 -3.42
CA ILE A 69 8.88 9.38 -2.72
C ILE A 69 9.64 9.25 -1.38
N ALA A 70 10.86 9.76 -1.30
CA ALA A 70 11.65 9.69 -0.07
C ALA A 70 11.06 10.52 1.07
N ASP A 71 10.18 11.47 0.76
CA ASP A 71 9.54 12.32 1.77
C ASP A 71 8.22 11.73 2.29
N VAL A 72 7.75 10.64 1.72
CA VAL A 72 6.48 10.02 2.14
C VAL A 72 6.59 9.33 3.51
N PRO A 73 7.66 8.55 3.81
CA PRO A 73 7.79 7.98 5.15
C PRO A 73 7.80 9.06 6.24
N GLY A 74 7.11 8.78 7.33
CA GLY A 74 6.92 9.73 8.43
C GLY A 74 5.59 10.45 8.42
N HIS A 75 4.93 10.52 7.27
CA HIS A 75 3.61 11.14 7.17
C HIS A 75 2.50 10.20 7.63
N VAL A 76 1.40 10.81 8.08
CA VAL A 76 0.19 10.10 8.48
C VAL A 76 -0.85 10.28 7.39
N LEU A 77 -1.42 9.18 6.92
CA LEU A 77 -2.51 9.17 5.96
C LEU A 77 -3.74 8.52 6.61
N ASP A 78 -4.90 9.13 6.40
CA ASP A 78 -6.17 8.47 6.71
C ASP A 78 -6.53 7.63 5.49
N MET A 79 -6.42 6.32 5.61
CA MET A 79 -6.58 5.41 4.49
C MET A 79 -7.82 4.55 4.64
N GLU A 80 -8.56 4.42 3.55
CA GLU A 80 -9.59 3.42 3.39
C GLU A 80 -9.00 2.25 2.62
N VAL A 81 -9.23 1.05 3.13
CA VAL A 81 -8.63 -0.16 2.57
C VAL A 81 -9.68 -1.25 2.40
N ARG A 82 -9.40 -2.17 1.48
CA ARG A 82 -10.22 -3.35 1.25
C ARG A 82 -9.34 -4.59 1.35
N ASN A 83 -9.77 -5.56 2.15
CA ASN A 83 -9.12 -6.86 2.20
C ASN A 83 -9.65 -7.73 1.05
N SER A 84 -8.73 -8.28 0.26
CA SER A 84 -9.06 -9.19 -0.83
C SER A 84 -8.02 -10.29 -0.87
N PHE A 85 -8.45 -11.53 -0.67
CA PHE A 85 -7.57 -12.71 -0.67
C PHE A 85 -6.37 -12.57 0.28
N GLY A 86 -6.61 -12.03 1.48
CA GLY A 86 -5.57 -11.81 2.48
C GLY A 86 -4.64 -10.62 2.23
N LYS A 87 -4.90 -9.85 1.17
CA LYS A 87 -4.13 -8.65 0.84
C LYS A 87 -4.95 -7.41 1.10
N ILE A 88 -4.31 -6.40 1.68
CA ILE A 88 -4.96 -5.13 2.00
C ILE A 88 -4.64 -4.14 0.89
N ASN A 89 -5.67 -3.69 0.18
CA ASN A 89 -5.53 -2.78 -0.95
C ASN A 89 -6.06 -1.40 -0.59
N LEU A 90 -5.32 -0.36 -0.98
CA LEU A 90 -5.77 1.01 -0.82
C LEU A 90 -6.94 1.30 -1.76
N THR A 91 -8.02 1.87 -1.23
CA THR A 91 -9.17 2.32 -2.03
C THR A 91 -9.26 3.83 -2.07
N ASP A 92 -8.93 4.50 -0.99
CA ASP A 92 -8.94 5.95 -0.90
C ASP A 92 -8.01 6.41 0.22
N TYR A 93 -7.60 7.67 0.19
CA TYR A 93 -6.76 8.22 1.23
C TYR A 93 -6.98 9.73 1.38
N GLU A 94 -6.59 10.25 2.53
CA GLU A 94 -6.57 11.67 2.80
C GLU A 94 -5.32 11.98 3.63
N VAL A 95 -4.64 13.08 3.30
CA VAL A 95 -3.47 13.51 4.04
C VAL A 95 -3.89 14.13 5.36
N VAL A 96 -3.32 13.64 6.45
CA VAL A 96 -3.56 14.19 7.79
C VAL A 96 -2.56 15.30 8.04
N ARG A 97 -3.08 16.49 8.26
CA ARG A 97 -2.27 17.70 8.46
C ARG A 97 -2.42 18.26 9.88
#